data_13096d46c59e9fd9591b0a116a4cabca
#
_entry.id   13096d46c59e9fd9591b0a116a4cabca
#
_cell.length_a   1.000
_cell.length_b   1.000
_cell.length_c   1.000
_cell.angle_alpha   90.00
_cell.angle_beta   90.00
_cell.angle_gamma   90.00
#
_symmetry.space_group_name_H-M   'P 1'
#
loop_
_entity.id
_entity.type
_entity.pdbx_description
1 polymer ?
#
loop_
_entity_poly.entity_id
_entity_poly.type
_entity_poly.pdbx_seq_one_letter_code
_entity_poly.pdbx_strand_id
1 'polypeptide(L)'
;MNIFTHLEIETVGSCNRTCKTCLRQTYVNKENPTHYGRFPVTSKVGEGMKMPTATFKGIIDQAVDMGFDNTVCLQHFNEPLLDERLAELGEYVKSRPEIKGPLSACSNMDLITEEKAKELDGLFDHFVVALYMPEEKQVEREKYLLNLFKKTRLDFTKGVHLITHYSPFNNRDEVIEERSKLPCTHYNPMLIIAYNGTILHCCDDYVGHFGLGNVNTMTLKEIWESKKHSDLVETLSKHGGRMHHPYCANCPR
;
A
#
# COMPACT_ATOMS: atom_id res chain seq x y z
N MET A 1 20.86 0.87 10.92
CA MET A 1 19.78 0.07 10.31
C MET A 1 19.91 0.20 8.80
N ASN A 2 19.75 -0.89 8.02
CA ASN A 2 19.75 -0.77 6.57
C ASN A 2 18.54 0.06 6.12
N ILE A 3 18.67 0.81 5.02
CA ILE A 3 17.54 1.54 4.44
C ILE A 3 16.47 0.56 3.94
N PHE A 4 15.22 1.01 3.90
CA PHE A 4 14.13 0.24 3.27
C PHE A 4 14.41 0.00 1.78
N THR A 5 13.90 -1.11 1.25
CA THR A 5 14.03 -1.49 -0.16
C THR A 5 12.70 -1.42 -0.91
N HIS A 6 11.62 -1.06 -0.21
CA HIS A 6 10.29 -0.94 -0.78
C HIS A 6 9.59 0.27 -0.18
N LEU A 7 9.20 1.21 -1.03
CA LEU A 7 8.49 2.42 -0.65
C LEU A 7 7.08 2.38 -1.24
N GLU A 8 6.08 2.24 -0.38
CA GLU A 8 4.67 2.31 -0.77
C GLU A 8 4.08 3.65 -0.38
N ILE A 9 3.39 4.30 -1.31
CA ILE A 9 2.76 5.61 -1.06
C ILE A 9 1.32 5.58 -1.54
N GLU A 10 0.39 5.79 -0.62
CA GLU A 10 -0.99 6.09 -1.00
C GLU A 10 -1.08 7.54 -1.45
N THR A 11 -1.41 7.77 -2.71
CA THR A 11 -1.56 9.13 -3.25
C THR A 11 -2.95 9.71 -2.98
N VAL A 12 -3.95 8.83 -2.77
CA VAL A 12 -5.34 9.17 -2.42
C VAL A 12 -5.88 8.21 -1.36
N GLY A 13 -6.83 8.68 -0.56
CA GLY A 13 -7.46 7.89 0.51
C GLY A 13 -8.74 7.17 0.09
N SER A 14 -8.91 6.82 -1.19
CA SER A 14 -10.16 6.25 -1.72
C SER A 14 -9.95 5.02 -2.57
N CYS A 15 -11.02 4.23 -2.70
CA CYS A 15 -11.14 3.14 -3.66
C CYS A 15 -12.58 3.10 -4.21
N ASN A 16 -12.75 2.79 -5.49
CA ASN A 16 -14.07 2.66 -6.14
C ASN A 16 -14.79 1.35 -5.76
N ARG A 17 -14.14 0.47 -4.99
CA ARG A 17 -14.72 -0.80 -4.54
C ARG A 17 -14.87 -0.89 -3.03
N THR A 18 -15.83 -1.72 -2.60
CA THR A 18 -16.11 -2.08 -1.20
C THR A 18 -15.95 -3.59 -1.02
N CYS A 19 -14.77 -4.12 -1.33
CA CYS A 19 -14.48 -5.55 -1.25
C CYS A 19 -14.62 -6.04 0.20
N LYS A 20 -15.41 -7.09 0.45
CA LYS A 20 -15.67 -7.65 1.78
C LYS A 20 -14.40 -8.10 2.51
N THR A 21 -13.39 -8.49 1.76
CA THR A 21 -12.09 -8.95 2.28
C THR A 21 -11.09 -7.84 2.50
N CYS A 22 -11.39 -6.61 2.07
CA CYS A 22 -10.50 -5.46 2.23
C CYS A 22 -10.53 -4.93 3.66
N LEU A 23 -9.36 -4.65 4.22
CA LEU A 23 -9.22 -4.07 5.57
C LEU A 23 -10.02 -2.77 5.74
N ARG A 24 -10.22 -2.01 4.67
CA ARG A 24 -11.06 -0.80 4.70
C ARG A 24 -12.49 -1.11 5.19
N GLN A 25 -13.06 -2.27 4.81
CA GLN A 25 -14.40 -2.68 5.23
C GLN A 25 -14.43 -3.18 6.66
N THR A 26 -13.36 -3.78 7.13
CA THR A 26 -13.24 -4.30 8.50
C THR A 26 -13.35 -3.18 9.54
N TYR A 27 -12.86 -1.99 9.18
CA TYR A 27 -12.85 -0.82 10.05
C TYR A 27 -14.06 0.10 9.87
N VAL A 28 -15.07 -0.31 9.13
CA VAL A 28 -16.34 0.41 9.07
C VAL A 28 -17.07 0.22 10.39
N ASN A 29 -17.15 1.27 11.17
CA ASN A 29 -17.99 1.27 12.37
C ASN A 29 -19.47 1.22 11.96
N LYS A 30 -20.21 0.25 12.49
CA LYS A 30 -21.66 0.11 12.24
C LYS A 30 -22.47 1.31 12.74
N GLU A 31 -21.98 2.00 13.78
CA GLU A 31 -22.59 3.18 14.36
C GLU A 31 -22.24 4.48 13.61
N ASN A 32 -21.10 4.51 12.95
CA ASN A 32 -20.67 5.62 12.10
C ASN A 32 -20.08 5.07 10.79
N PRO A 33 -20.93 4.70 9.82
CA PRO A 33 -20.51 4.04 8.60
C PRO A 33 -19.75 4.95 7.63
N THR A 34 -19.70 6.26 7.87
CA THR A 34 -19.05 7.22 6.96
C THR A 34 -17.55 7.37 7.22
N HIS A 35 -17.10 6.98 8.41
CA HIS A 35 -15.70 7.20 8.80
C HIS A 35 -15.24 6.14 9.78
N TYR A 36 -14.13 5.49 9.49
CA TYR A 36 -13.40 4.75 10.49
C TYR A 36 -11.90 4.81 10.22
N GLY A 37 -11.12 5.05 11.27
CA GLY A 37 -9.70 5.26 11.14
C GLY A 37 -9.41 6.42 10.19
N ARG A 38 -8.47 6.25 9.28
CA ARG A 38 -8.03 7.28 8.34
C ARG A 38 -8.78 7.27 6.99
N PHE A 39 -9.69 6.34 6.77
CA PHE A 39 -10.43 6.23 5.51
C PHE A 39 -11.93 6.47 5.70
N PRO A 40 -12.53 7.39 4.97
CA PRO A 40 -13.97 7.47 4.85
C PRO A 40 -14.51 6.29 4.04
N VAL A 41 -15.75 5.88 4.33
CA VAL A 41 -16.46 4.87 3.55
C VAL A 41 -17.02 5.51 2.28
N THR A 42 -16.18 5.83 1.35
CA THR A 42 -16.56 6.42 0.05
C THR A 42 -15.60 5.94 -1.03
N SER A 43 -16.15 5.72 -2.23
CA SER A 43 -15.40 5.44 -3.44
C SER A 43 -15.00 6.70 -4.22
N LYS A 44 -15.34 7.89 -3.71
CA LYS A 44 -14.97 9.16 -4.33
C LYS A 44 -13.80 9.78 -3.58
N VAL A 45 -12.92 10.43 -4.33
CA VAL A 45 -11.85 11.25 -3.75
C VAL A 45 -12.47 12.57 -3.33
N GLY A 46 -12.57 12.79 -2.01
CA GLY A 46 -13.07 14.01 -1.44
C GLY A 46 -11.98 15.05 -1.20
N GLU A 47 -12.40 16.23 -0.75
CA GLU A 47 -11.49 17.25 -0.26
C GLU A 47 -10.68 16.70 0.93
N GLY A 48 -9.35 16.94 0.92
CA GLY A 48 -8.44 16.42 1.95
C GLY A 48 -8.11 14.93 1.84
N MET A 49 -8.61 14.21 0.82
CA MET A 49 -8.31 12.79 0.59
C MET A 49 -7.18 12.55 -0.42
N LYS A 50 -6.50 13.58 -0.85
CA LYS A 50 -5.31 13.51 -1.72
C LYS A 50 -4.06 13.93 -0.94
N MET A 51 -2.99 13.18 -1.10
CA MET A 51 -1.69 13.63 -0.66
C MET A 51 -1.30 14.87 -1.49
N PRO A 52 -0.87 15.98 -0.87
CA PRO A 52 -0.36 17.13 -1.63
C PRO A 52 0.82 16.73 -2.51
N THR A 53 0.85 17.21 -3.77
CA THR A 53 1.95 16.91 -4.70
C THR A 53 3.32 17.29 -4.12
N ALA A 54 3.41 18.40 -3.40
CA ALA A 54 4.63 18.82 -2.74
C ALA A 54 5.09 17.81 -1.65
N THR A 55 4.15 17.28 -0.87
CA THR A 55 4.45 16.23 0.13
C THR A 55 4.97 14.96 -0.56
N PHE A 56 4.30 14.52 -1.63
CA PHE A 56 4.74 13.36 -2.42
C PHE A 56 6.18 13.56 -2.95
N LYS A 57 6.44 14.69 -3.61
CA LYS A 57 7.78 15.00 -4.13
C LYS A 57 8.82 15.05 -3.02
N GLY A 58 8.51 15.67 -1.89
CA GLY A 58 9.39 15.70 -0.73
C GLY A 58 9.68 14.31 -0.14
N ILE A 59 8.74 13.37 -0.18
CA ILE A 59 8.97 11.97 0.23
C ILE A 59 10.00 11.31 -0.70
N ILE A 60 9.81 11.44 -2.01
CA ILE A 60 10.71 10.85 -3.01
C ILE A 60 12.13 11.43 -2.86
N ASP A 61 12.24 12.76 -2.74
CA ASP A 61 13.53 13.43 -2.60
C ASP A 61 14.24 12.99 -1.30
N GLN A 62 13.55 12.96 -0.18
CA GLN A 62 14.12 12.48 1.07
C GLN A 62 14.55 11.00 1.02
N ALA A 63 13.78 10.15 0.32
CA ALA A 63 14.16 8.75 0.13
C ALA A 63 15.48 8.65 -0.67
N VAL A 64 15.60 9.41 -1.76
CA VAL A 64 16.85 9.49 -2.55
C VAL A 64 18.02 10.00 -1.70
N ASP A 65 17.82 11.07 -0.92
CA ASP A 65 18.84 11.63 -0.03
C ASP A 65 19.30 10.63 1.05
N MET A 66 18.44 9.69 1.42
CA MET A 66 18.78 8.57 2.32
C MET A 66 19.49 7.41 1.61
N GLY A 67 19.65 7.46 0.27
CA GLY A 67 20.28 6.41 -0.54
C GLY A 67 19.30 5.33 -1.03
N PHE A 68 18.01 5.61 -1.06
CA PHE A 68 17.02 4.69 -1.61
C PHE A 68 17.13 4.62 -3.14
N ASP A 69 17.21 3.40 -3.68
CA ASP A 69 17.39 3.14 -5.11
C ASP A 69 16.47 2.03 -5.66
N ASN A 70 15.50 1.59 -4.86
CA ASN A 70 14.76 0.35 -5.12
C ASN A 70 13.28 0.61 -5.48
N THR A 71 12.39 -0.33 -5.19
CA THR A 71 10.98 -0.37 -5.65
C THR A 71 10.12 0.75 -5.06
N VAL A 72 9.43 1.49 -5.93
CA VAL A 72 8.37 2.43 -5.55
C VAL A 72 7.02 1.88 -5.98
N CYS A 73 6.05 1.82 -5.05
CA CYS A 73 4.69 1.42 -5.32
C CYS A 73 3.72 2.57 -4.98
N LEU A 74 2.96 3.05 -5.97
CA LEU A 74 2.00 4.15 -5.77
C LEU A 74 0.62 3.63 -5.39
N GLN A 75 0.58 2.70 -4.47
CA GLN A 75 -0.66 2.13 -3.95
C GLN A 75 -0.39 1.44 -2.61
N HIS A 76 -1.41 1.40 -1.75
CA HIS A 76 -1.50 0.50 -0.60
C HIS A 76 -2.95 0.01 -0.42
N PHE A 77 -3.83 0.76 0.27
CA PHE A 77 -5.25 0.43 0.40
C PHE A 77 -6.16 1.24 -0.53
N ASN A 78 -5.63 2.15 -1.30
CA ASN A 78 -6.35 2.97 -2.26
C ASN A 78 -6.49 2.28 -3.63
N GLU A 79 -7.33 2.87 -4.50
CA GLU A 79 -7.29 2.61 -5.94
C GLU A 79 -6.50 3.73 -6.62
N PRO A 80 -5.32 3.43 -7.18
CA PRO A 80 -4.45 4.48 -7.75
C PRO A 80 -5.07 5.18 -8.96
N LEU A 81 -5.92 4.53 -9.74
CA LEU A 81 -6.58 5.13 -10.91
C LEU A 81 -7.63 6.19 -10.55
N LEU A 82 -7.96 6.36 -9.26
CA LEU A 82 -8.75 7.50 -8.78
C LEU A 82 -7.94 8.80 -8.70
N ASP A 83 -6.61 8.71 -8.70
CA ASP A 83 -5.77 9.90 -8.73
C ASP A 83 -5.51 10.31 -10.19
N GLU A 84 -6.07 11.45 -10.59
CA GLU A 84 -5.84 11.98 -11.93
C GLU A 84 -4.39 12.34 -12.21
N ARG A 85 -3.58 12.54 -11.14
CA ARG A 85 -2.15 12.88 -11.23
C ARG A 85 -1.24 11.64 -11.30
N LEU A 86 -1.79 10.42 -11.40
CA LEU A 86 -0.99 9.19 -11.30
C LEU A 86 0.17 9.15 -12.28
N ALA A 87 -0.04 9.63 -13.51
CA ALA A 87 1.04 9.76 -14.51
C ALA A 87 2.08 10.81 -14.08
N GLU A 88 1.66 12.02 -13.70
CA GLU A 88 2.58 13.08 -13.22
C GLU A 88 3.45 12.59 -12.04
N LEU A 89 2.84 11.89 -11.08
CA LEU A 89 3.54 11.38 -9.92
C LEU A 89 4.53 10.27 -10.31
N GLY A 90 4.14 9.40 -11.25
CA GLY A 90 5.02 8.39 -11.81
C GLY A 90 6.21 8.97 -12.58
N GLU A 91 5.97 10.00 -13.39
CA GLU A 91 7.03 10.75 -14.09
C GLU A 91 8.01 11.38 -13.11
N TYR A 92 7.53 11.91 -11.99
CA TYR A 92 8.40 12.45 -10.97
C TYR A 92 9.32 11.38 -10.37
N VAL A 93 8.82 10.19 -10.07
CA VAL A 93 9.65 9.06 -9.62
C VAL A 93 10.70 8.71 -10.67
N LYS A 94 10.29 8.55 -11.94
CA LYS A 94 11.19 8.20 -13.06
C LYS A 94 12.19 9.30 -13.40
N SER A 95 11.94 10.54 -13.00
CA SER A 95 12.90 11.64 -13.15
C SER A 95 14.08 11.58 -12.17
N ARG A 96 14.06 10.66 -11.20
CA ARG A 96 15.12 10.44 -10.22
C ARG A 96 16.02 9.30 -10.68
N PRO A 97 17.19 9.58 -11.30
CA PRO A 97 18.06 8.53 -11.85
C PRO A 97 18.69 7.63 -10.78
N GLU A 98 18.63 8.05 -9.51
CA GLU A 98 19.07 7.27 -8.37
C GLU A 98 18.16 6.07 -8.13
N ILE A 99 16.85 6.18 -8.41
CA ILE A 99 15.86 5.10 -8.26
C ILE A 99 15.96 4.17 -9.47
N LYS A 100 16.60 3.02 -9.28
CA LYS A 100 16.83 1.99 -10.30
C LYS A 100 15.78 0.87 -10.25
N GLY A 101 15.10 0.77 -9.12
CA GLY A 101 14.05 -0.22 -8.94
C GLY A 101 12.77 0.09 -9.71
N PRO A 102 11.85 -0.89 -9.81
CA PRO A 102 10.63 -0.73 -10.58
C PRO A 102 9.65 0.26 -9.93
N LEU A 103 8.97 1.04 -10.78
CA LEU A 103 7.77 1.78 -10.43
C LEU A 103 6.55 0.88 -10.68
N SER A 104 5.73 0.68 -9.64
CA SER A 104 4.61 -0.24 -9.69
C SER A 104 3.34 0.33 -9.03
N ALA A 105 2.22 -0.33 -9.25
CA ALA A 105 1.01 -0.17 -8.44
C ALA A 105 0.14 -1.43 -8.51
N CYS A 106 -0.72 -1.63 -7.50
CA CYS A 106 -1.80 -2.61 -7.57
C CYS A 106 -3.10 -1.88 -7.91
N SER A 107 -3.88 -2.40 -8.84
CA SER A 107 -5.14 -1.80 -9.28
C SER A 107 -6.20 -2.85 -9.61
N ASN A 108 -7.47 -2.52 -9.39
CA ASN A 108 -8.58 -3.31 -9.89
C ASN A 108 -8.85 -3.07 -11.38
N MET A 109 -8.20 -2.08 -11.97
CA MET A 109 -8.32 -1.68 -13.38
C MET A 109 -9.75 -1.37 -13.87
N ASP A 110 -10.72 -1.14 -12.97
CA ASP A 110 -12.09 -0.81 -13.37
C ASP A 110 -12.19 0.54 -14.05
N LEU A 111 -11.33 1.48 -13.65
CA LEU A 111 -11.34 2.87 -14.08
C LEU A 111 -10.39 3.16 -15.24
N ILE A 112 -9.74 2.11 -15.79
CA ILE A 112 -8.83 2.30 -16.91
C ILE A 112 -9.59 2.64 -18.19
N THR A 113 -9.16 3.69 -18.86
CA THR A 113 -9.57 4.06 -20.21
C THR A 113 -8.40 3.89 -21.17
N GLU A 114 -8.66 3.96 -22.48
CA GLU A 114 -7.59 3.91 -23.48
C GLU A 114 -6.62 5.09 -23.34
N GLU A 115 -7.12 6.27 -23.02
CA GLU A 115 -6.31 7.47 -22.79
C GLU A 115 -5.40 7.28 -21.59
N LYS A 116 -5.96 6.85 -20.43
CA LYS A 116 -5.17 6.57 -19.22
C LYS A 116 -4.15 5.46 -19.45
N ALA A 117 -4.52 4.41 -20.18
CA ALA A 117 -3.57 3.34 -20.50
C ALA A 117 -2.39 3.86 -21.33
N LYS A 118 -2.63 4.75 -22.31
CA LYS A 118 -1.55 5.36 -23.11
C LYS A 118 -0.61 6.22 -22.27
N GLU A 119 -1.11 6.92 -21.25
CA GLU A 119 -0.30 7.73 -20.33
C GLU A 119 0.57 6.85 -19.43
N LEU A 120 0.07 5.68 -19.03
CA LEU A 120 0.72 4.80 -18.06
C LEU A 120 1.59 3.71 -18.69
N ASP A 121 1.35 3.36 -19.97
CA ASP A 121 2.06 2.27 -20.65
C ASP A 121 3.51 2.62 -20.94
N GLY A 122 4.42 1.92 -20.26
CA GLY A 122 5.87 2.16 -20.31
C GLY A 122 6.37 3.21 -19.32
N LEU A 123 5.47 3.93 -18.63
CA LEU A 123 5.81 4.76 -17.47
C LEU A 123 5.94 3.89 -16.21
N PHE A 124 4.94 3.04 -15.95
CA PHE A 124 5.02 2.02 -14.91
C PHE A 124 5.70 0.78 -15.45
N ASP A 125 6.57 0.17 -14.65
CA ASP A 125 7.22 -1.09 -15.02
C ASP A 125 6.24 -2.25 -14.94
N HIS A 126 5.35 -2.25 -13.92
CA HIS A 126 4.30 -3.23 -13.84
C HIS A 126 3.10 -2.80 -12.99
N PHE A 127 1.95 -3.41 -13.27
CA PHE A 127 0.78 -3.39 -12.41
C PHE A 127 0.45 -4.81 -11.93
N VAL A 128 0.17 -4.94 -10.63
CA VAL A 128 -0.55 -6.11 -10.10
C VAL A 128 -2.03 -5.85 -10.28
N VAL A 129 -2.68 -6.66 -11.11
CA VAL A 129 -4.08 -6.47 -11.51
C VAL A 129 -4.98 -7.44 -10.76
N ALA A 130 -5.89 -6.88 -9.96
CA ALA A 130 -6.86 -7.65 -9.20
C ALA A 130 -8.24 -7.64 -9.88
N LEU A 131 -8.59 -8.73 -10.56
CA LEU A 131 -9.87 -8.85 -11.27
C LEU A 131 -10.97 -9.37 -10.34
N TYR A 132 -11.91 -8.48 -9.97
CA TYR A 132 -13.04 -8.76 -9.08
C TYR A 132 -14.33 -9.08 -9.85
N MET A 133 -14.25 -9.92 -10.86
CA MET A 133 -15.38 -10.35 -11.67
C MET A 133 -15.44 -11.88 -11.75
N PRO A 134 -16.59 -12.49 -12.14
CA PRO A 134 -16.69 -13.91 -12.37
C PRO A 134 -15.61 -14.41 -13.33
N GLU A 135 -15.14 -15.64 -13.13
CA GLU A 135 -13.99 -16.21 -13.83
C GLU A 135 -14.17 -16.22 -15.36
N GLU A 136 -15.39 -16.47 -15.82
CA GLU A 136 -15.74 -16.48 -17.25
C GLU A 136 -15.51 -15.12 -17.94
N LYS A 137 -15.57 -14.02 -17.17
CA LYS A 137 -15.32 -12.66 -17.67
C LYS A 137 -13.87 -12.23 -17.53
N GLN A 138 -13.09 -12.88 -16.66
CA GLN A 138 -11.70 -12.52 -16.41
C GLN A 138 -10.84 -12.67 -17.67
N VAL A 139 -11.01 -13.75 -18.42
CA VAL A 139 -10.22 -14.03 -19.64
C VAL A 139 -10.41 -12.94 -20.70
N GLU A 140 -11.65 -12.47 -20.90
CA GLU A 140 -11.93 -11.39 -21.84
C GLU A 140 -11.32 -10.08 -21.35
N ARG A 141 -11.45 -9.79 -20.03
CA ARG A 141 -10.88 -8.59 -19.41
C ARG A 141 -9.35 -8.58 -19.46
N GLU A 142 -8.70 -9.71 -19.19
CA GLU A 142 -7.24 -9.87 -19.34
C GLU A 142 -6.79 -9.54 -20.77
N LYS A 143 -7.45 -10.13 -21.78
CA LYS A 143 -7.15 -9.85 -23.20
C LYS A 143 -7.31 -8.36 -23.53
N TYR A 144 -8.37 -7.74 -23.06
CA TYR A 144 -8.60 -6.31 -23.26
C TYR A 144 -7.45 -5.48 -22.65
N LEU A 145 -7.08 -5.74 -21.40
CA LEU A 145 -6.00 -5.02 -20.71
C LEU A 145 -4.64 -5.23 -21.40
N LEU A 146 -4.33 -6.46 -21.82
CA LEU A 146 -3.11 -6.77 -22.59
C LEU A 146 -3.08 -6.10 -23.97
N ASN A 147 -4.25 -5.71 -24.50
CA ASN A 147 -4.31 -4.90 -25.71
C ASN A 147 -4.05 -3.41 -25.44
N LEU A 148 -4.36 -2.93 -24.26
CA LEU A 148 -4.09 -1.54 -23.86
C LEU A 148 -2.61 -1.32 -23.49
N PHE A 149 -2.03 -2.26 -22.74
CA PHE A 149 -0.66 -2.16 -22.24
C PHE A 149 0.29 -3.02 -23.09
N LYS A 150 1.28 -2.40 -23.73
CA LYS A 150 2.24 -3.05 -24.61
C LYS A 150 3.66 -3.09 -24.03
N LYS A 151 3.97 -2.18 -23.11
CA LYS A 151 5.30 -2.00 -22.52
C LYS A 151 5.27 -2.32 -21.01
N THR A 152 4.19 -1.97 -20.34
CA THR A 152 4.01 -2.22 -18.91
C THR A 152 3.56 -3.66 -18.67
N ARG A 153 4.24 -4.38 -17.78
CA ARG A 153 3.87 -5.73 -17.39
C ARG A 153 2.59 -5.72 -16.54
N LEU A 154 1.67 -6.63 -16.85
CA LEU A 154 0.47 -6.86 -16.06
C LEU A 154 0.55 -8.23 -15.39
N ASP A 155 0.57 -8.26 -14.05
CA ASP A 155 0.57 -9.47 -13.25
C ASP A 155 -0.86 -9.70 -12.70
N PHE A 156 -1.62 -10.60 -13.30
CA PHE A 156 -3.00 -10.86 -12.91
C PHE A 156 -3.07 -11.76 -11.69
N THR A 157 -3.75 -11.29 -10.65
CA THR A 157 -4.05 -12.10 -9.47
C THR A 157 -5.41 -12.75 -9.62
N LYS A 158 -5.41 -14.10 -9.66
CA LYS A 158 -6.64 -14.92 -9.73
C LYS A 158 -7.16 -15.19 -8.33
N GLY A 159 -8.48 -15.26 -8.18
CA GLY A 159 -9.10 -15.61 -6.90
C GLY A 159 -8.93 -14.55 -5.80
N VAL A 160 -8.84 -13.28 -6.16
CA VAL A 160 -8.66 -12.17 -5.20
C VAL A 160 -9.75 -12.15 -4.12
N HIS A 161 -10.94 -12.67 -4.43
CA HIS A 161 -11.99 -12.88 -3.44
C HIS A 161 -11.65 -13.93 -2.37
N LEU A 162 -10.61 -14.74 -2.59
CA LEU A 162 -10.06 -15.71 -1.64
C LEU A 162 -8.86 -15.15 -0.88
N ILE A 163 -8.24 -14.03 -1.35
CA ILE A 163 -7.16 -13.37 -0.64
C ILE A 163 -7.79 -12.57 0.49
N THR A 164 -7.81 -13.19 1.61
CA THR A 164 -8.15 -12.54 2.85
C THR A 164 -6.94 -11.70 3.26
N HIS A 165 -7.04 -10.37 3.14
CA HIS A 165 -6.23 -9.50 3.94
C HIS A 165 -6.58 -9.77 5.39
N TYR A 166 -5.61 -10.23 6.13
CA TYR A 166 -5.83 -10.60 7.51
C TYR A 166 -5.67 -9.36 8.36
N SER A 167 -6.80 -8.81 8.78
CA SER A 167 -6.77 -7.92 9.92
C SER A 167 -6.64 -8.76 11.19
N PRO A 168 -5.79 -8.37 12.13
CA PRO A 168 -5.76 -8.97 13.46
C PRO A 168 -7.11 -8.84 14.20
N PHE A 169 -8.00 -8.00 13.70
CA PHE A 169 -9.36 -7.82 14.22
C PHE A 169 -10.41 -8.68 13.52
N ASN A 170 -10.08 -9.36 12.45
CA ASN A 170 -10.91 -10.43 11.91
C ASN A 170 -10.65 -11.68 12.76
N ASN A 171 -11.50 -11.89 13.77
CA ASN A 171 -11.54 -13.11 14.54
C ASN A 171 -11.62 -14.32 13.60
N ARG A 172 -10.48 -14.86 13.25
CA ARG A 172 -10.36 -16.22 12.77
C ARG A 172 -9.89 -17.02 13.97
N ASP A 173 -10.75 -17.93 14.40
CA ASP A 173 -10.53 -18.82 15.52
C ASP A 173 -9.30 -19.75 15.38
N GLU A 174 -8.58 -19.62 14.28
CA GLU A 174 -7.32 -20.30 14.00
C GLU A 174 -6.17 -19.29 13.86
N VAL A 175 -6.01 -18.43 14.84
CA VAL A 175 -4.69 -17.82 15.03
C VAL A 175 -3.79 -18.96 15.42
N ILE A 176 -2.96 -19.36 14.50
CA ILE A 176 -2.01 -20.40 14.76
C ILE A 176 -1.04 -19.83 15.80
N GLU A 177 -1.27 -20.15 17.06
CA GLU A 177 -0.48 -19.72 18.21
C GLU A 177 1.03 -19.89 17.94
N GLU A 178 1.39 -20.94 17.19
CA GLU A 178 2.74 -21.17 16.75
C GLU A 178 3.29 -20.10 15.78
N ARG A 179 2.45 -19.55 14.88
CA ARG A 179 2.93 -18.49 13.96
C ARG A 179 3.20 -17.18 14.68
N SER A 180 2.43 -16.83 15.68
CA SER A 180 2.67 -15.63 16.47
C SER A 180 3.99 -15.68 17.25
N LYS A 181 4.54 -16.88 17.49
CA LYS A 181 5.86 -17.08 18.10
C LYS A 181 7.01 -16.86 17.13
N LEU A 182 6.77 -16.97 15.81
CA LEU A 182 7.82 -16.78 14.81
C LEU A 182 8.17 -15.29 14.66
N PRO A 183 9.42 -14.96 14.28
CA PRO A 183 9.78 -13.60 13.91
C PRO A 183 8.91 -13.08 12.79
N CYS A 184 8.59 -11.79 12.80
CA CYS A 184 7.97 -11.14 11.66
C CYS A 184 8.99 -10.93 10.55
N THR A 185 8.66 -11.27 9.31
CA THR A 185 9.53 -11.08 8.14
C THR A 185 9.14 -9.87 7.28
N HIS A 186 8.01 -9.22 7.59
CA HIS A 186 7.45 -8.14 6.78
C HIS A 186 7.82 -6.73 7.22
N TYR A 187 8.47 -6.57 8.38
CA TYR A 187 8.68 -5.25 9.00
C TYR A 187 9.90 -4.49 8.48
N ASN A 188 10.87 -5.14 7.89
CA ASN A 188 12.18 -4.52 7.65
C ASN A 188 12.41 -3.98 6.23
N PRO A 189 11.81 -4.48 5.15
CA PRO A 189 12.12 -3.94 3.82
C PRO A 189 11.19 -2.82 3.38
N MET A 190 10.13 -2.50 4.12
CA MET A 190 9.05 -1.64 3.63
C MET A 190 8.92 -0.37 4.45
N LEU A 191 8.79 0.76 3.75
CA LEU A 191 8.27 2.01 4.29
C LEU A 191 6.95 2.31 3.61
N ILE A 192 5.87 2.36 4.37
CA ILE A 192 4.52 2.57 3.86
C ILE A 192 3.99 3.90 4.38
N ILE A 193 3.52 4.74 3.46
CA ILE A 193 3.06 6.09 3.77
C ILE A 193 1.62 6.25 3.28
N ALA A 194 0.72 6.50 4.20
CA ALA A 194 -0.67 6.77 3.89
C ALA A 194 -0.85 8.15 3.24
N TYR A 195 -1.95 8.35 2.53
CA TYR A 195 -2.27 9.61 1.83
C TYR A 195 -2.23 10.86 2.73
N ASN A 196 -2.49 10.71 4.02
CA ASN A 196 -2.45 11.78 5.02
C ASN A 196 -1.06 11.92 5.70
N GLY A 197 -0.06 11.23 5.18
CA GLY A 197 1.31 11.26 5.68
C GLY A 197 1.61 10.32 6.84
N THR A 198 0.64 9.58 7.35
CA THR A 198 0.85 8.62 8.46
C THR A 198 1.74 7.47 8.00
N ILE A 199 2.75 7.12 8.80
CA ILE A 199 3.59 5.95 8.57
C ILE A 199 2.89 4.70 9.08
N LEU A 200 2.84 3.69 8.23
CA LEU A 200 2.33 2.37 8.55
C LEU A 200 3.50 1.41 8.73
N HIS A 201 3.38 0.52 9.71
CA HIS A 201 4.46 -0.42 10.01
C HIS A 201 4.57 -1.54 8.98
N CYS A 202 3.45 -2.06 8.52
CA CYS A 202 3.39 -3.17 7.57
C CYS A 202 2.10 -3.11 6.73
N CYS A 203 1.99 -4.01 5.76
CA CYS A 203 0.83 -4.09 4.88
C CYS A 203 -0.51 -4.39 5.58
N ASP A 204 -0.51 -4.83 6.83
CA ASP A 204 -1.72 -5.05 7.61
C ASP A 204 -2.00 -3.93 8.63
N ASP A 205 -1.07 -2.98 8.81
CA ASP A 205 -1.25 -1.81 9.69
C ASP A 205 -2.08 -0.72 9.00
N TYR A 206 -3.37 -0.98 8.91
CA TYR A 206 -4.32 -0.10 8.21
C TYR A 206 -4.47 1.29 8.83
N VAL A 207 -4.34 1.41 10.14
CA VAL A 207 -4.64 2.66 10.87
C VAL A 207 -3.40 3.40 11.40
N GLY A 208 -2.20 2.87 11.15
CA GLY A 208 -0.98 3.41 11.77
C GLY A 208 -0.93 3.11 13.27
N HIS A 209 -1.30 1.89 13.65
CA HIS A 209 -1.44 1.43 15.03
C HIS A 209 -0.18 1.67 15.87
N PHE A 210 0.99 1.52 15.25
CA PHE A 210 2.27 1.67 15.94
C PHE A 210 2.67 3.14 16.15
N GLY A 211 2.00 4.10 15.49
CA GLY A 211 2.26 5.53 15.66
C GLY A 211 3.72 5.89 15.39
N LEU A 212 4.29 5.39 14.30
CA LEU A 212 5.72 5.59 13.95
C LEU A 212 6.04 7.03 13.56
N GLY A 213 5.05 7.80 13.15
CA GLY A 213 5.21 9.21 12.80
C GLY A 213 4.34 9.64 11.63
N ASN A 214 4.56 10.86 11.18
CA ASN A 214 3.86 11.45 10.04
C ASN A 214 4.81 12.36 9.26
N VAL A 215 4.87 12.19 7.94
CA VAL A 215 5.79 12.94 7.06
C VAL A 215 5.48 14.44 6.96
N ASN A 216 4.32 14.88 7.42
CA ASN A 216 4.00 16.31 7.49
C ASN A 216 4.65 17.00 8.69
N THR A 217 5.19 16.25 9.67
CA THR A 217 5.77 16.77 10.91
C THR A 217 7.17 16.24 11.20
N MET A 218 7.60 15.20 10.48
CA MET A 218 8.91 14.57 10.65
C MET A 218 9.50 14.23 9.28
N THR A 219 10.81 14.25 9.18
CA THR A 219 11.51 13.75 7.99
C THR A 219 11.49 12.21 7.95
N LEU A 220 11.65 11.62 6.75
CA LEU A 220 11.75 10.16 6.62
C LEU A 220 12.93 9.60 7.44
N LYS A 221 14.04 10.33 7.50
CA LYS A 221 15.20 9.94 8.27
C LYS A 221 14.91 9.89 9.78
N GLU A 222 14.29 10.94 10.32
CA GLU A 222 13.89 10.98 11.75
C GLU A 222 12.95 9.82 12.09
N ILE A 223 12.01 9.50 11.20
CA ILE A 223 11.08 8.38 11.39
C ILE A 223 11.83 7.05 11.35
N TRP A 224 12.62 6.81 10.30
CA TRP A 224 13.29 5.53 10.05
C TRP A 224 14.37 5.23 11.11
N GLU A 225 15.12 6.24 11.53
CA GLU A 225 16.16 6.12 12.55
C GLU A 225 15.65 6.31 13.98
N SER A 226 14.34 6.52 14.18
CA SER A 226 13.78 6.70 15.51
C SER A 226 14.01 5.49 16.40
N LYS A 227 14.19 5.76 17.70
CA LYS A 227 14.26 4.68 18.70
C LYS A 227 13.00 3.80 18.68
N LYS A 228 11.84 4.41 18.48
CA LYS A 228 10.56 3.70 18.40
C LYS A 228 10.53 2.69 17.26
N HIS A 229 11.00 3.08 16.07
CA HIS A 229 11.09 2.18 14.92
C HIS A 229 12.12 1.08 15.16
N SER A 230 13.32 1.43 15.64
CA SER A 230 14.38 0.44 15.92
C SER A 230 13.98 -0.57 16.99
N ASP A 231 13.35 -0.14 18.08
CA ASP A 231 12.88 -1.04 19.13
C ASP A 231 11.78 -1.99 18.61
N LEU A 232 10.88 -1.50 17.76
CA LEU A 232 9.84 -2.31 17.13
C LEU A 232 10.45 -3.38 16.21
N VAL A 233 11.38 -2.98 15.33
CA VAL A 233 12.12 -3.86 14.44
C VAL A 233 12.88 -4.92 15.25
N GLU A 234 13.62 -4.52 16.28
CA GLU A 234 14.37 -5.44 17.14
C GLU A 234 13.43 -6.44 17.84
N THR A 235 12.30 -5.96 18.36
CA THR A 235 11.33 -6.83 19.03
C THR A 235 10.73 -7.84 18.05
N LEU A 236 10.26 -7.39 16.90
CA LEU A 236 9.59 -8.24 15.91
C LEU A 236 10.53 -9.22 15.21
N SER A 237 11.84 -8.94 15.19
CA SER A 237 12.85 -9.85 14.63
C SER A 237 13.14 -11.07 15.49
N LYS A 238 12.67 -11.09 16.73
CA LYS A 238 12.93 -12.17 17.70
C LYS A 238 11.78 -13.18 17.72
N HIS A 239 12.11 -14.42 18.02
CA HIS A 239 11.11 -15.43 18.34
C HIS A 239 10.29 -14.97 19.55
N GLY A 240 8.96 -15.06 19.46
CA GLY A 240 8.04 -14.55 20.48
C GLY A 240 7.85 -13.02 20.46
N GLY A 241 8.63 -12.29 19.68
CA GLY A 241 8.57 -10.82 19.64
C GLY A 241 7.21 -10.25 19.22
N ARG A 242 6.50 -10.94 18.33
CA ARG A 242 5.16 -10.57 17.90
C ARG A 242 4.15 -10.57 19.05
N MET A 243 4.34 -11.43 20.03
CA MET A 243 3.43 -11.54 21.19
C MET A 243 3.47 -10.32 22.12
N HIS A 244 4.51 -9.49 22.04
CA HIS A 244 4.59 -8.22 22.79
C HIS A 244 3.67 -7.12 22.25
N HIS A 245 3.12 -7.33 21.04
CA HIS A 245 2.21 -6.38 20.41
C HIS A 245 0.87 -7.08 20.11
N PRO A 246 -0.22 -6.70 20.78
CA PRO A 246 -1.54 -7.36 20.60
C PRO A 246 -1.96 -7.41 19.11
N TYR A 247 -1.60 -6.40 18.34
CA TYR A 247 -1.83 -6.35 16.90
C TYR A 247 -1.08 -7.46 16.15
N CYS A 248 0.20 -7.68 16.47
CA CYS A 248 1.04 -8.70 15.83
C CYS A 248 0.78 -10.11 16.37
N ALA A 249 0.39 -10.23 17.64
CA ALA A 249 0.09 -11.52 18.26
C ALA A 249 -1.05 -12.26 17.55
N ASN A 250 -2.00 -11.52 16.99
CA ASN A 250 -3.14 -12.06 16.24
C ASN A 250 -2.93 -12.05 14.72
N CYS A 251 -1.74 -11.69 14.24
CA CYS A 251 -1.44 -11.64 12.82
C CYS A 251 -1.16 -13.04 12.27
N PRO A 252 -1.85 -13.48 11.23
CA PRO A 252 -1.74 -14.84 10.69
C PRO A 252 -0.56 -15.06 9.72
N ARG A 253 0.24 -14.01 9.45
CA ARG A 253 1.40 -14.06 8.57
C ARG A 253 2.61 -14.67 9.24
#